data_d9e098cdfb9d02084746185590b24056
#
_entry.id   d9e098cdfb9d02084746185590b24056
#
_cell.length_a   1.000
_cell.length_b   1.000
_cell.length_c   1.000
_cell.angle_alpha   90.00
_cell.angle_beta   90.00
_cell.angle_gamma   90.00
#
_symmetry.space_group_name_H-M   'P 1'
#
loop_
_entity.id
_entity.type
_entity.pdbx_description
1 polymer ?
#
loop_
_entity_poly.entity_id
_entity_poly.type
_entity_poly.pdbx_seq_one_letter_code
_entity_poly.pdbx_strand_id
1 'polypeptide(L)'
;MPLPGMYGMEHIGFTVPDINEACDWFERILGAETLYTAATNFRHDDDDWMQEHLRVHPRAVIKEFRYMRMGNGTNFEVFEYEAPDQDRTPPKNSDIGGHHLAFYVEDIDAAIAYLKKNGKTRLFNPKHAAETLL
;
A
#
# COMPACT_ATOMS: atom_id res chain seq x y z
N MET A 1 20.96 4.03 22.17
CA MET A 1 20.88 2.55 22.05
C MET A 1 19.73 2.23 21.12
N PRO A 2 19.85 1.24 20.22
CA PRO A 2 18.75 0.84 19.35
C PRO A 2 17.60 0.22 20.17
N LEU A 3 16.42 0.08 19.54
CA LEU A 3 15.26 -0.56 20.16
C LEU A 3 15.61 -1.99 20.56
N PRO A 4 15.57 -2.36 21.88
CA PRO A 4 15.92 -3.70 22.32
C PRO A 4 14.99 -4.76 21.71
N GLY A 5 15.60 -5.84 21.17
CA GLY A 5 14.85 -6.97 20.59
C GLY A 5 14.20 -6.73 19.23
N MET A 6 14.50 -5.62 18.57
CA MET A 6 14.00 -5.35 17.23
C MET A 6 14.70 -6.22 16.18
N TYR A 7 13.91 -7.01 15.44
CA TYR A 7 14.42 -7.89 14.39
C TYR A 7 14.35 -7.25 12.99
N GLY A 8 13.44 -6.31 12.76
CA GLY A 8 13.25 -5.66 11.47
C GLY A 8 11.85 -5.05 11.33
N MET A 9 11.56 -4.55 10.14
CA MET A 9 10.24 -4.03 9.82
C MET A 9 9.32 -5.20 9.41
N GLU A 10 8.18 -5.32 10.08
CA GLU A 10 7.23 -6.41 9.85
C GLU A 10 6.33 -6.09 8.67
N HIS A 11 5.72 -4.90 8.64
CA HIS A 11 4.89 -4.43 7.51
C HIS A 11 4.97 -2.92 7.33
N ILE A 12 4.45 -2.48 6.20
CA ILE A 12 4.11 -1.09 5.90
C ILE A 12 2.65 -1.02 5.49
N GLY A 13 1.90 -0.05 6.06
CA GLY A 13 0.51 0.21 5.69
C GLY A 13 0.40 1.40 4.75
N PHE A 14 -0.49 1.31 3.75
CA PHE A 14 -0.83 2.42 2.87
C PHE A 14 -2.25 2.30 2.33
N THR A 15 -2.82 3.45 2.00
CA THR A 15 -4.19 3.56 1.50
C THR A 15 -4.21 3.70 -0.01
N VAL A 16 -5.14 2.97 -0.63
CA VAL A 16 -5.38 2.99 -2.08
C VAL A 16 -6.82 3.40 -2.38
N PRO A 17 -7.08 3.95 -3.57
CA PRO A 17 -8.43 4.35 -3.95
C PRO A 17 -9.40 3.19 -4.23
N ASP A 18 -8.87 2.02 -4.61
CA ASP A 18 -9.60 0.77 -4.88
C ASP A 18 -8.72 -0.41 -4.49
N ILE A 19 -9.13 -1.14 -3.46
CA ILE A 19 -8.33 -2.24 -2.91
C ILE A 19 -8.32 -3.45 -3.82
N ASN A 20 -9.40 -3.70 -4.58
CA ASN A 20 -9.44 -4.84 -5.50
C ASN A 20 -8.47 -4.61 -6.65
N GLU A 21 -8.51 -3.41 -7.28
CA GLU A 21 -7.60 -3.06 -8.36
C GLU A 21 -6.13 -3.14 -7.89
N ALA A 22 -5.82 -2.60 -6.71
CA ALA A 22 -4.48 -2.59 -6.16
C ALA A 22 -3.96 -3.99 -5.84
N CYS A 23 -4.71 -4.78 -5.09
CA CYS A 23 -4.28 -6.13 -4.68
C CYS A 23 -4.20 -7.08 -5.87
N ASP A 24 -5.15 -7.02 -6.80
CA ASP A 24 -5.08 -7.75 -8.08
C ASP A 24 -3.79 -7.45 -8.85
N TRP A 25 -3.38 -6.18 -8.85
CA TRP A 25 -2.14 -5.79 -9.52
C TRP A 25 -0.92 -6.36 -8.79
N PHE A 26 -0.85 -6.24 -7.46
CA PHE A 26 0.24 -6.81 -6.67
C PHE A 26 0.36 -8.31 -6.85
N GLU A 27 -0.77 -9.03 -6.85
CA GLU A 27 -0.77 -10.48 -7.05
C GLU A 27 -0.32 -10.88 -8.45
N ARG A 28 -0.94 -10.32 -9.48
CA ARG A 28 -0.69 -10.73 -10.88
C ARG A 28 0.64 -10.24 -11.42
N ILE A 29 1.08 -9.06 -11.02
CA ILE A 29 2.28 -8.43 -11.61
C ILE A 29 3.50 -8.70 -10.74
N LEU A 30 3.41 -8.59 -9.43
CA LEU A 30 4.55 -8.75 -8.54
C LEU A 30 4.59 -10.10 -7.82
N GLY A 31 3.56 -10.93 -7.99
CA GLY A 31 3.51 -12.25 -7.34
C GLY A 31 3.29 -12.17 -5.83
N ALA A 32 2.66 -11.11 -5.35
CA ALA A 32 2.25 -11.00 -3.95
C ALA A 32 1.20 -12.05 -3.60
N GLU A 33 1.09 -12.38 -2.33
CA GLU A 33 0.11 -13.31 -1.79
C GLU A 33 -0.73 -12.62 -0.73
N THR A 34 -2.05 -12.55 -0.92
CA THR A 34 -2.96 -12.11 0.15
C THR A 34 -3.04 -13.19 1.23
N LEU A 35 -2.56 -12.88 2.43
CA LEU A 35 -2.58 -13.81 3.57
C LEU A 35 -3.93 -13.81 4.26
N TYR A 36 -4.54 -12.64 4.41
CA TYR A 36 -5.90 -12.50 4.93
C TYR A 36 -6.50 -11.12 4.57
N THR A 37 -7.82 -11.08 4.67
CA THR A 37 -8.65 -9.88 4.52
C THR A 37 -9.39 -9.64 5.81
N ALA A 38 -9.50 -8.39 6.24
CA ALA A 38 -10.20 -8.04 7.47
C ALA A 38 -10.82 -6.63 7.40
N ALA A 39 -11.52 -6.27 8.49
CA ALA A 39 -12.14 -4.96 8.73
C ALA A 39 -13.08 -4.50 7.61
N THR A 40 -13.90 -5.42 7.05
CA THR A 40 -14.91 -5.04 6.05
C THR A 40 -15.95 -4.09 6.62
N ASN A 41 -15.99 -2.86 6.09
CA ASN A 41 -16.85 -1.77 6.56
C ASN A 41 -16.72 -1.49 8.07
N PHE A 42 -15.49 -1.58 8.59
CA PHE A 42 -15.22 -1.34 9.99
C PHE A 42 -15.24 0.16 10.29
N ARG A 43 -15.96 0.53 11.33
CA ARG A 43 -16.00 1.88 11.92
C ARG A 43 -16.33 1.82 13.40
N HIS A 44 -16.05 2.90 14.10
CA HIS A 44 -16.48 3.14 15.47
C HIS A 44 -17.40 4.37 15.46
N ASP A 45 -18.67 4.21 15.81
CA ASP A 45 -19.70 5.23 15.55
C ASP A 45 -19.88 6.26 16.65
N ASP A 46 -19.59 5.92 17.91
CA ASP A 46 -20.08 6.66 19.08
C ASP A 46 -18.99 7.42 19.86
N ASP A 47 -17.74 7.39 19.41
CA ASP A 47 -16.62 8.03 20.08
C ASP A 47 -15.50 8.46 19.11
N ASP A 48 -14.41 8.97 19.64
CA ASP A 48 -13.24 9.40 18.88
C ASP A 48 -12.21 8.27 18.68
N TRP A 49 -12.60 7.00 18.87
CA TRP A 49 -11.70 5.85 18.81
C TRP A 49 -10.90 5.79 17.52
N MET A 50 -11.56 6.03 16.36
CA MET A 50 -10.91 6.03 15.06
C MET A 50 -9.80 7.09 14.97
N GLN A 51 -10.04 8.27 15.53
CA GLN A 51 -9.07 9.35 15.57
C GLN A 51 -7.94 9.06 16.56
N GLU A 52 -8.26 8.60 17.74
CA GLU A 52 -7.28 8.36 18.82
C GLU A 52 -6.33 7.21 18.49
N HIS A 53 -6.82 6.13 17.86
CA HIS A 53 -6.06 4.92 17.62
C HIS A 53 -5.46 4.86 16.21
N LEU A 54 -6.17 5.39 15.20
CA LEU A 54 -5.75 5.27 13.81
C LEU A 54 -5.37 6.62 13.16
N ARG A 55 -5.57 7.74 13.86
CA ARG A 55 -5.32 9.09 13.37
C ARG A 55 -6.05 9.42 12.07
N VAL A 56 -7.26 8.90 11.93
CA VAL A 56 -8.17 9.20 10.83
C VAL A 56 -9.35 10.04 11.35
N HIS A 57 -10.18 10.56 10.46
CA HIS A 57 -11.40 11.26 10.87
C HIS A 57 -12.24 10.36 11.79
N PRO A 58 -12.89 10.87 12.87
CA PRO A 58 -13.67 10.03 13.79
C PRO A 58 -14.75 9.19 13.09
N ARG A 59 -15.29 9.68 11.97
CA ARG A 59 -16.28 8.98 11.14
C ARG A 59 -15.71 8.30 9.91
N ALA A 60 -14.42 8.05 9.89
CA ALA A 60 -13.81 7.27 8.81
C ALA A 60 -14.28 5.80 8.88
N VAL A 61 -14.38 5.20 7.73
CA VAL A 61 -14.70 3.78 7.57
C VAL A 61 -13.51 3.09 6.90
N ILE A 62 -13.01 2.02 7.50
CA ILE A 62 -12.15 1.08 6.78
C ILE A 62 -13.09 0.23 5.94
N LYS A 63 -13.11 0.46 4.63
CA LYS A 63 -13.92 -0.33 3.71
C LYS A 63 -13.46 -1.78 3.72
N GLU A 64 -12.16 -1.96 3.64
CA GLU A 64 -11.48 -3.25 3.73
C GLU A 64 -9.98 -3.01 3.96
N PHE A 65 -9.28 -3.96 4.57
CA PHE A 65 -7.84 -4.06 4.42
C PHE A 65 -7.41 -5.50 4.08
N ARG A 66 -6.31 -5.61 3.33
CA ARG A 66 -5.67 -6.88 3.01
C ARG A 66 -4.23 -6.87 3.48
N TYR A 67 -3.87 -7.94 4.16
CA TYR A 67 -2.50 -8.20 4.56
C TYR A 67 -1.83 -9.09 3.53
N MET A 68 -0.80 -8.56 2.88
CA MET A 68 -0.15 -9.20 1.74
C MET A 68 1.31 -9.48 2.03
N ARG A 69 1.80 -10.62 1.58
CA ARG A 69 3.20 -11.00 1.59
C ARG A 69 3.83 -10.79 0.22
N MET A 70 5.02 -10.18 0.22
CA MET A 70 5.82 -9.96 -0.99
C MET A 70 7.14 -10.73 -0.89
N GLY A 71 7.17 -11.95 -1.43
CA GLY A 71 8.36 -12.80 -1.38
C GLY A 71 8.85 -13.02 0.06
N ASN A 72 10.11 -12.70 0.32
CA ASN A 72 10.74 -12.74 1.66
C ASN A 72 10.97 -11.36 2.28
N GLY A 73 10.39 -10.32 1.70
CA GLY A 73 10.52 -8.93 2.16
C GLY A 73 9.50 -8.55 3.22
N THR A 74 9.43 -7.27 3.48
CA THR A 74 8.42 -6.66 4.34
C THR A 74 7.02 -6.87 3.77
N ASN A 75 6.06 -7.21 4.64
CA ASN A 75 4.66 -7.36 4.24
C ASN A 75 3.99 -6.01 4.01
N PHE A 76 2.80 -6.04 3.43
CA PHE A 76 1.96 -4.87 3.19
C PHE A 76 0.62 -5.00 3.90
N GLU A 77 0.16 -3.90 4.50
CA GLU A 77 -1.24 -3.68 4.81
C GLU A 77 -1.82 -2.69 3.80
N VAL A 78 -2.62 -3.17 2.87
CA VAL A 78 -3.30 -2.34 1.87
C VAL A 78 -4.68 -2.01 2.37
N PHE A 79 -4.99 -0.71 2.49
CA PHE A 79 -6.25 -0.21 2.99
C PHE A 79 -7.07 0.48 1.92
N GLU A 80 -8.38 0.33 1.98
CA GLU A 80 -9.33 1.25 1.38
C GLU A 80 -10.13 1.93 2.48
N TYR A 81 -10.03 3.26 2.53
CA TYR A 81 -10.77 4.10 3.48
C TYR A 81 -11.82 4.93 2.77
N GLU A 82 -12.89 5.22 3.50
CA GLU A 82 -13.82 6.30 3.19
C GLU A 82 -13.86 7.23 4.40
N ALA A 83 -13.58 8.53 4.19
CA ALA A 83 -13.61 9.54 5.25
C ALA A 83 -14.15 10.87 4.72
N PRO A 84 -14.89 11.64 5.55
CA PRO A 84 -15.46 12.94 5.12
C PRO A 84 -14.42 13.97 4.69
N ASP A 85 -13.20 13.89 5.20
CA ASP A 85 -12.07 14.77 4.95
C ASP A 85 -10.97 14.13 4.09
N GLN A 86 -11.26 13.00 3.43
CA GLN A 86 -10.26 12.28 2.64
C GLN A 86 -9.74 13.12 1.47
N ASP A 87 -8.44 13.41 1.48
CA ASP A 87 -7.75 13.88 0.28
C ASP A 87 -7.43 12.67 -0.63
N ARG A 88 -7.98 12.69 -1.82
CA ARG A 88 -7.79 11.62 -2.82
C ARG A 88 -6.65 11.91 -3.80
N THR A 89 -5.91 13.00 -3.57
CA THR A 89 -4.74 13.36 -4.37
C THR A 89 -3.53 12.59 -3.85
N PRO A 90 -2.95 11.66 -4.63
CA PRO A 90 -1.73 10.98 -4.18
C PRO A 90 -0.62 11.98 -3.90
N PRO A 91 0.09 11.89 -2.76
CA PRO A 91 1.19 12.77 -2.45
C PRO A 91 2.34 12.53 -3.45
N LYS A 92 3.07 13.59 -3.79
CA LYS A 92 4.34 13.44 -4.49
C LYS A 92 5.40 12.89 -3.51
N ASN A 93 6.45 12.28 -4.02
CA ASN A 93 7.56 11.84 -3.17
C ASN A 93 8.20 12.99 -2.36
N SER A 94 8.06 14.23 -2.80
CA SER A 94 8.55 15.42 -2.10
C SER A 94 7.60 15.95 -1.03
N ASP A 95 6.37 15.50 -0.96
CA ASP A 95 5.40 15.98 0.01
C ASP A 95 5.60 15.24 1.36
N ILE A 96 5.21 15.88 2.46
CA ILE A 96 5.22 15.20 3.76
C ILE A 96 4.23 14.03 3.70
N GLY A 97 4.70 12.80 3.96
CA GLY A 97 3.93 11.57 3.77
C GLY A 97 4.15 10.92 2.40
N GLY A 98 4.87 11.58 1.49
CA GLY A 98 5.28 10.96 0.22
C GLY A 98 6.16 9.74 0.45
N HIS A 99 5.90 8.67 -0.31
CA HIS A 99 6.62 7.41 -0.18
C HIS A 99 6.68 6.69 -1.52
N HIS A 100 7.57 5.72 -1.60
CA HIS A 100 7.68 4.80 -2.73
C HIS A 100 8.06 3.41 -2.24
N LEU A 101 7.80 2.40 -3.07
CA LEU A 101 8.21 1.03 -2.83
C LEU A 101 9.35 0.67 -3.78
N ALA A 102 10.35 -0.03 -3.27
CA ALA A 102 11.48 -0.52 -4.04
C ALA A 102 11.61 -2.03 -3.88
N PHE A 103 11.92 -2.72 -4.96
CA PHE A 103 12.02 -4.18 -4.99
C PHE A 103 13.40 -4.61 -5.48
N TYR A 104 13.94 -5.64 -4.84
CA TYR A 104 15.13 -6.31 -5.36
C TYR A 104 14.75 -7.27 -6.48
N VAL A 105 15.52 -7.24 -7.58
CA VAL A 105 15.39 -8.15 -8.71
C VAL A 105 16.78 -8.66 -9.12
N GLU A 106 16.86 -9.87 -9.64
CA GLU A 106 18.13 -10.45 -10.09
C GLU A 106 18.61 -9.83 -11.42
N ASP A 107 17.66 -9.51 -12.33
CA ASP A 107 17.92 -8.94 -13.63
C ASP A 107 16.98 -7.74 -13.84
N ILE A 108 17.55 -6.55 -13.80
CA ILE A 108 16.80 -5.30 -13.95
C ILE A 108 16.23 -5.12 -15.35
N ASP A 109 16.95 -5.53 -16.40
CA ASP A 109 16.48 -5.37 -17.77
C ASP A 109 15.30 -6.31 -18.05
N ALA A 110 15.38 -7.55 -17.58
CA ALA A 110 14.26 -8.49 -17.64
C ALA A 110 13.05 -7.99 -16.85
N ALA A 111 13.23 -7.45 -15.66
CA ALA A 111 12.17 -6.89 -14.84
C ALA A 111 11.49 -5.69 -15.53
N ILE A 112 12.27 -4.77 -16.11
CA ILE A 112 11.75 -3.63 -16.88
C ILE A 112 10.96 -4.11 -18.11
N ALA A 113 11.48 -5.06 -18.86
CA ALA A 113 10.80 -5.62 -20.03
C ALA A 113 9.46 -6.28 -19.63
N TYR A 114 9.46 -7.04 -18.53
CA TYR A 114 8.25 -7.66 -17.98
C TYR A 114 7.21 -6.61 -17.58
N LEU A 115 7.59 -5.58 -16.82
CA LEU A 115 6.69 -4.52 -16.38
C LEU A 115 6.14 -3.70 -17.55
N LYS A 116 6.96 -3.39 -18.56
CA LYS A 116 6.49 -2.74 -19.80
C LYS A 116 5.43 -3.56 -20.54
N LYS A 117 5.55 -4.88 -20.51
CA LYS A 117 4.62 -5.80 -21.19
C LYS A 117 3.33 -6.00 -20.38
N ASN A 118 3.44 -6.15 -19.06
CA ASN A 118 2.36 -6.66 -18.20
C ASN A 118 1.84 -5.62 -17.20
N GLY A 119 2.67 -4.65 -16.81
CA GLY A 119 2.39 -3.69 -15.74
C GLY A 119 1.46 -2.53 -16.13
N LYS A 120 0.69 -2.64 -17.21
CA LYS A 120 -0.26 -1.61 -17.66
C LYS A 120 -1.36 -1.42 -16.64
N THR A 121 -1.14 -0.54 -15.68
CA THR A 121 -2.16 -0.17 -14.71
C THR A 121 -2.25 1.34 -14.60
N ARG A 122 -3.44 1.80 -14.20
CA ARG A 122 -3.69 3.22 -13.91
C ARG A 122 -3.24 3.66 -12.52
N LEU A 123 -2.80 2.72 -11.69
CA LEU A 123 -2.43 3.00 -10.28
C LEU A 123 -1.15 3.83 -10.17
N PHE A 124 -0.27 3.72 -11.14
CA PHE A 124 0.95 4.52 -11.21
C PHE A 124 0.98 5.22 -12.56
N ASN A 125 1.23 6.52 -12.56
CA ASN A 125 1.41 7.27 -13.80
C ASN A 125 2.54 6.60 -14.61
N PRO A 126 2.26 6.00 -15.79
CA PRO A 126 3.26 5.22 -16.54
C PRO A 126 4.47 6.04 -16.96
N LYS A 127 4.41 7.39 -16.91
CA LYS A 127 5.57 8.25 -17.13
C LYS A 127 6.58 8.23 -15.99
N HIS A 128 6.17 7.82 -14.77
CA HIS A 128 7.05 7.78 -13.60
C HIS A 128 7.50 6.36 -13.24
N ALA A 129 6.75 5.32 -13.58
CA ALA A 129 7.14 3.93 -13.26
C ALA A 129 8.46 3.50 -13.94
N ALA A 130 8.76 4.04 -15.12
CA ALA A 130 10.02 3.76 -15.82
C ALA A 130 11.21 4.60 -15.33
N GLU A 131 10.93 5.73 -14.66
CA GLU A 131 11.96 6.64 -14.13
C GLU A 131 12.27 6.36 -12.64
N THR A 132 11.39 5.65 -11.93
CA THR A 132 11.58 5.31 -10.51
C THR A 132 12.34 4.00 -10.31
N LEU A 133 12.65 3.28 -11.38
CA LEU A 133 13.48 2.06 -11.36
C LEU A 133 14.98 2.35 -11.66
N LEU A 134 15.38 3.61 -11.64
CA LEU A 134 16.79 4.01 -11.75
C LEU A 134 17.23 4.55 -10.36
#